data_c054c5b1b7492a4ba2cc0653bc56e142
#
_entry.id   c054c5b1b7492a4ba2cc0653bc56e142
#
_cell.length_a   1.000
_cell.length_b   1.000
_cell.length_c   1.000
_cell.angle_alpha   90.00
_cell.angle_beta   90.00
_cell.angle_gamma   90.00
#
_symmetry.space_group_name_H-M   'P 1'
#
loop_
_entity.id
_entity.type
_entity.pdbx_description
1 polymer ?
#
loop_
_entity_poly.entity_id
_entity_poly.type
_entity_poly.pdbx_seq_one_letter_code
_entity_poly.pdbx_strand_id
1 'polypeptide(L)'
;HDWARFYVAPKGWMYADCSYGASMARRGDEVLRRHYFGSLDTGRMVANSAFEAPFDPPMLGFRSDPYDNQSGEMEADGVGLYGDDTVTTKEVLKFEEVE
;
A
#
# COMPACT_ATOMS: atom_id res chain seq x y z
N HIS A 1 -2.05 1.13 -1.26
CA HIS A 1 -1.69 0.03 -2.14
C HIS A 1 -0.44 -0.69 -1.62
N ASP A 2 -0.47 -2.00 -1.53
CA ASP A 2 0.56 -2.80 -0.89
C ASP A 2 1.43 -3.50 -1.92
N TRP A 3 2.70 -3.66 -1.57
CA TRP A 3 3.67 -4.47 -2.32
C TRP A 3 4.62 -5.18 -1.37
N ALA A 4 5.22 -6.25 -1.82
CA ALA A 4 6.14 -7.06 -1.03
C ALA A 4 7.60 -6.80 -1.37
N ARG A 5 8.48 -7.17 -0.45
CA ARG A 5 9.91 -7.35 -0.73
C ARG A 5 10.29 -8.82 -0.56
N PHE A 6 11.18 -9.29 -1.40
CA PHE A 6 11.76 -10.63 -1.30
C PHE A 6 13.27 -10.59 -1.57
N TYR A 7 13.99 -11.48 -0.95
CA TYR A 7 15.44 -11.54 -1.07
C TYR A 7 15.88 -12.55 -2.12
N VAL A 8 16.78 -12.13 -3.01
CA VAL A 8 17.39 -12.98 -4.03
C VAL A 8 18.90 -12.86 -3.96
N ALA A 9 19.58 -13.92 -3.53
CA ALA A 9 21.04 -13.94 -3.53
C ALA A 9 21.59 -14.05 -4.99
N PRO A 10 22.64 -13.34 -5.36
CA PRO A 10 23.37 -12.30 -4.61
C PRO A 10 22.81 -10.88 -4.84
N LYS A 11 21.66 -10.74 -5.50
CA LYS A 11 21.10 -9.43 -5.93
C LYS A 11 20.61 -8.58 -4.75
N GLY A 12 20.20 -9.20 -3.63
CA GLY A 12 19.65 -8.50 -2.49
C GLY A 12 18.12 -8.43 -2.48
N TRP A 13 17.57 -7.41 -1.82
CA TRP A 13 16.15 -7.19 -1.70
C TRP A 13 15.55 -6.61 -2.99
N MET A 14 14.51 -7.28 -3.48
CA MET A 14 13.74 -6.89 -4.66
C MET A 14 12.29 -6.66 -4.28
N TYR A 15 11.57 -5.92 -5.10
CA TYR A 15 10.16 -5.62 -4.90
C TYR A 15 9.26 -6.49 -5.78
N ALA A 16 8.05 -6.76 -5.30
CA ALA A 16 7.00 -7.36 -6.09
C ALA A 16 5.66 -6.69 -5.80
N ASP A 17 5.03 -6.19 -6.84
CA ASP A 17 3.67 -5.71 -6.81
C ASP A 17 2.76 -6.75 -7.47
N CYS A 18 2.23 -7.64 -6.66
CA CYS A 18 1.43 -8.76 -7.16
C CYS A 18 0.12 -8.31 -7.81
N SER A 19 -0.50 -7.25 -7.33
CA SER A 19 -1.79 -6.78 -7.86
C SER A 19 -1.65 -6.09 -9.21
N TYR A 20 -0.65 -5.23 -9.38
CA TYR A 20 -0.33 -4.65 -10.70
C TYR A 20 0.20 -5.70 -11.66
N GLY A 21 1.09 -6.59 -11.20
CA GLY A 21 1.58 -7.70 -12.01
C GLY A 21 0.46 -8.60 -12.52
N ALA A 22 -0.49 -8.98 -11.67
CA ALA A 22 -1.67 -9.74 -12.08
C ALA A 22 -2.59 -8.96 -13.03
N SER A 23 -2.74 -7.65 -12.83
CA SER A 23 -3.50 -6.79 -13.74
C SER A 23 -2.87 -6.75 -15.13
N MET A 24 -1.55 -6.60 -15.22
CA MET A 24 -0.84 -6.61 -16.50
C MET A 24 -0.91 -7.99 -17.17
N ALA A 25 -0.82 -9.08 -16.41
CA ALA A 25 -1.01 -10.43 -16.96
C ALA A 25 -2.39 -10.59 -17.61
N ARG A 26 -3.46 -10.12 -16.95
CA ARG A 26 -4.82 -10.16 -17.52
C ARG A 26 -4.99 -9.35 -18.80
N ARG A 27 -4.18 -8.29 -18.97
CA ARG A 27 -4.14 -7.45 -20.18
C ARG A 27 -3.24 -8.02 -21.28
N GLY A 28 -2.51 -9.10 -21.01
CA GLY A 28 -1.52 -9.68 -21.93
C GLY A 28 -0.22 -8.89 -22.01
N ASP A 29 0.02 -7.94 -21.12
CA ASP A 29 1.26 -7.16 -21.08
C ASP A 29 2.32 -7.87 -20.25
N GLU A 30 3.06 -8.74 -20.90
CA GLU A 30 4.09 -9.56 -20.28
C GLU A 30 5.32 -8.73 -19.86
N VAL A 31 5.59 -7.62 -20.51
CA VAL A 31 6.72 -6.74 -20.19
C VAL A 31 6.47 -6.07 -18.84
N LEU A 32 5.32 -5.42 -18.68
CA LEU A 32 4.96 -4.78 -17.41
C LEU A 32 4.71 -5.80 -16.31
N ARG A 33 4.14 -6.97 -16.62
CA ARG A 33 4.01 -8.05 -15.65
C ARG A 33 5.36 -8.42 -15.02
N ARG A 34 6.40 -8.55 -15.84
CA ARG A 34 7.75 -8.87 -15.36
C ARG A 34 8.40 -7.70 -14.63
N HIS A 35 8.10 -6.46 -15.05
CA HIS A 35 8.59 -5.28 -14.35
C HIS A 35 8.15 -5.28 -12.89
N TYR A 36 6.87 -5.54 -12.63
CA TYR A 36 6.31 -5.58 -11.26
C TYR A 36 6.73 -6.81 -10.43
N PHE A 37 7.49 -7.74 -11.02
CA PHE A 37 8.16 -8.82 -10.31
C PHE A 37 9.68 -8.59 -10.25
N GLY A 38 10.08 -7.59 -9.51
CA GLY A 38 11.49 -7.20 -9.35
C GLY A 38 11.69 -5.71 -9.18
N SER A 39 10.73 -4.90 -9.62
CA SER A 39 10.80 -3.44 -9.61
C SER A 39 9.46 -2.81 -9.25
N LEU A 40 9.52 -1.53 -8.92
CA LEU A 40 8.36 -0.65 -8.75
C LEU A 40 8.55 0.61 -9.62
N ASP A 41 7.44 1.30 -9.89
CA ASP A 41 7.50 2.59 -10.56
C ASP A 41 8.20 3.64 -9.68
N THR A 42 8.87 4.59 -10.30
CA THR A 42 9.65 5.62 -9.61
C THR A 42 8.80 6.59 -8.78
N GLY A 43 7.55 6.76 -9.11
CA GLY A 43 6.62 7.62 -8.39
C GLY A 43 6.05 7.05 -7.09
N ARG A 44 6.53 5.89 -6.64
CA ARG A 44 6.05 5.25 -5.42
C ARG A 44 6.87 5.61 -4.20
N MET A 45 6.18 5.93 -3.13
CA MET A 45 6.76 6.20 -1.82
C MET A 45 6.29 5.16 -0.81
N VAL A 46 7.23 4.60 -0.06
CA VAL A 46 6.90 3.71 1.07
C VAL A 46 6.37 4.56 2.21
N ALA A 47 5.10 4.39 2.54
CA ALA A 47 4.49 5.05 3.69
C ALA A 47 4.72 4.25 4.98
N ASN A 48 4.67 2.94 4.89
CA ASN A 48 4.74 2.03 6.04
C ASN A 48 5.30 0.67 5.61
N SER A 49 6.02 0.00 6.50
CA SER A 49 6.48 -1.38 6.34
C SER A 49 6.09 -2.28 7.52
N ALA A 50 5.27 -1.79 8.43
CA ALA A 50 4.73 -2.56 9.53
C ALA A 50 3.60 -3.50 9.06
N PHE A 51 3.32 -4.51 9.85
CA PHE A 51 2.19 -5.42 9.65
C PHE A 51 1.50 -5.60 11.00
N GLU A 52 0.21 -5.29 11.04
CA GLU A 52 -0.61 -5.38 12.25
C GLU A 52 0.02 -4.71 13.49
N ALA A 53 0.77 -3.62 13.28
CA ALA A 53 1.40 -2.90 14.36
C ALA A 53 0.33 -2.29 15.30
N PRO A 54 0.56 -2.29 16.61
CA PRO A 54 -0.35 -1.62 17.53
C PRO A 54 -0.35 -0.11 17.26
N PHE A 55 -1.53 0.49 17.35
CA PHE A 55 -1.66 1.94 17.26
C PHE A 55 -1.21 2.63 18.56
N ASP A 56 -0.73 3.86 18.44
CA ASP A 56 -0.42 4.72 19.57
C ASP A 56 -1.07 6.11 19.33
N PRO A 57 -2.12 6.47 20.08
CA PRO A 57 -2.78 5.69 21.15
C PRO A 57 -3.46 4.40 20.63
N PRO A 58 -3.62 3.38 21.49
CA PRO A 58 -4.23 2.13 21.08
C PRO A 58 -5.69 2.32 20.70
N MET A 59 -6.13 1.64 19.66
CA MET A 59 -7.51 1.60 19.22
C MET A 59 -8.36 0.81 20.23
N LEU A 60 -9.56 1.27 20.52
CA LEU A 60 -10.52 0.61 21.42
C LEU A 60 -11.53 -0.25 20.67
N GLY A 61 -11.81 0.11 19.42
CA GLY A 61 -12.73 -0.59 18.54
C GLY A 61 -12.07 -1.75 17.75
N PHE A 62 -12.88 -2.37 16.93
CA PHE A 62 -12.43 -3.41 16.00
C PHE A 62 -11.64 -2.78 14.84
N ARG A 63 -10.48 -3.33 14.54
CA ARG A 63 -9.71 -2.97 13.35
C ARG A 63 -10.30 -3.66 12.13
N SER A 64 -10.79 -2.88 11.17
CA SER A 64 -11.45 -3.41 9.96
C SER A 64 -10.47 -4.00 8.96
N ASP A 65 -9.27 -3.48 8.92
CA ASP A 65 -8.21 -3.91 8.01
C ASP A 65 -7.07 -4.58 8.79
N PRO A 66 -6.77 -5.86 8.53
CA PRO A 66 -5.65 -6.55 9.17
C PRO A 66 -4.29 -6.07 8.70
N TYR A 67 -4.24 -5.27 7.63
CA TYR A 67 -3.02 -4.73 7.04
C TYR A 67 -2.93 -3.24 7.33
N ASP A 68 -1.73 -2.75 7.56
CA ASP A 68 -1.46 -1.32 7.74
C ASP A 68 -1.54 -0.60 6.39
N ASN A 69 -2.74 -0.42 5.88
CA ASN A 69 -2.95 0.20 4.59
C ASN A 69 -3.10 1.73 4.69
N GLN A 70 -3.21 2.36 3.54
CA GLN A 70 -3.25 3.82 3.42
C GLN A 70 -4.57 4.45 3.88
N SER A 71 -5.62 3.67 4.04
CA SER A 71 -6.93 4.18 4.45
C SER A 71 -6.93 4.58 5.92
N GLY A 72 -6.08 3.92 6.71
CA GLY A 72 -6.06 4.10 8.15
C GLY A 72 -7.34 3.60 8.82
N GLU A 73 -7.40 3.82 10.11
CA GLU A 73 -8.57 3.53 10.94
C GLU A 73 -9.01 4.81 11.62
N MET A 74 -10.31 4.98 11.80
CA MET A 74 -10.89 6.12 12.51
C MET A 74 -11.73 5.67 13.66
N GLU A 75 -11.65 6.40 14.77
CA GLU A 75 -12.42 6.13 15.97
C GLU A 75 -12.80 7.44 16.64
N ALA A 76 -14.03 7.54 17.09
CA ALA A 76 -14.52 8.67 17.88
C ALA A 76 -15.26 8.13 19.12
N ASP A 77 -14.91 8.66 20.29
CA ASP A 77 -15.52 8.27 21.57
C ASP A 77 -15.53 6.76 21.83
N GLY A 78 -14.48 6.05 21.39
CA GLY A 78 -14.35 4.59 21.54
C GLY A 78 -15.19 3.77 20.56
N VAL A 79 -15.75 4.40 19.53
CA VAL A 79 -16.55 3.75 18.49
C VAL A 79 -15.79 3.84 17.15
N GLY A 80 -15.54 2.69 16.51
CA GLY A 80 -14.95 2.64 15.18
C GLY A 80 -15.89 3.24 14.13
N LEU A 81 -15.33 4.02 13.21
CA LEU A 81 -16.05 4.64 12.10
C LEU A 81 -15.65 3.93 10.80
N TYR A 82 -16.63 3.37 10.09
CA TYR A 82 -16.39 2.53 8.92
C TYR A 82 -17.25 2.95 7.72
N GLY A 83 -16.74 2.75 6.54
CA GLY A 83 -17.50 2.96 5.31
C GLY A 83 -18.14 4.34 5.23
N ASP A 84 -19.46 4.39 5.23
CA ASP A 84 -20.24 5.61 5.06
C ASP A 84 -20.22 6.57 6.28
N ASP A 85 -19.67 6.12 7.42
CA ASP A 85 -19.47 6.98 8.59
C ASP A 85 -18.36 8.01 8.36
N THR A 86 -17.55 7.84 7.30
CA THR A 86 -16.40 8.68 7.01
C THR A 86 -16.38 9.17 5.57
N VAL A 87 -15.85 10.38 5.39
CA VAL A 87 -15.58 10.93 4.05
C VAL A 87 -14.08 11.19 3.93
N THR A 88 -13.46 10.57 2.93
CA THR A 88 -12.05 10.81 2.62
C THR A 88 -11.92 11.64 1.36
N THR A 89 -11.26 12.79 1.46
CA THR A 89 -10.91 13.63 0.31
C THR A 89 -9.41 13.51 0.05
N LYS A 90 -9.04 13.24 -1.20
CA LYS A 90 -7.65 13.20 -1.66
C LYS A 90 -7.46 14.25 -2.74
N GLU A 91 -6.45 15.09 -2.58
CA GLU A 91 -6.10 16.12 -3.54
C GLU A 91 -4.60 16.05 -3.85
N VAL A 92 -4.25 16.09 -5.13
CA VAL A 92 -2.87 16.25 -5.59
C VAL A 92 -2.64 17.74 -5.83
N LEU A 93 -1.95 18.39 -4.91
CA LEU A 93 -1.70 19.83 -4.98
C LEU A 93 -0.64 20.19 -6.01
N LYS A 94 0.39 19.37 -6.15
CA LYS A 94 1.49 19.59 -7.08
C LYS A 94 2.20 18.27 -7.41
N PHE A 95 2.56 18.13 -8.66
CA PHE A 95 3.45 17.07 -9.14
C PHE A 95 4.61 17.73 -9.89
N GLU A 96 5.84 17.43 -9.49
CA GLU A 96 7.06 17.88 -10.18
C GLU A 96 7.95 16.68 -10.48
N GLU A 97 8.38 16.57 -11.71
CA GLU A 97 9.43 15.64 -12.09
C GLU A 97 10.78 16.29 -11.83
N VAL A 98 11.64 15.61 -11.06
CA VAL A 98 12.99 16.09 -10.74
C VAL A 98 13.95 15.35 -11.67
N GLU A 99 14.70 16.10 -12.49
CA GLU A 99 15.74 15.57 -13.36
C GLU A 99 16.97 15.09 -12.57
#